data_1442824da56685d06de8e4273f027faa
#
_entry.id   1442824da56685d06de8e4273f027faa
#
_cell.length_a   1.000
_cell.length_b   1.000
_cell.length_c   1.000
_cell.angle_alpha   90.00
_cell.angle_beta   90.00
_cell.angle_gamma   90.00
#
_symmetry.space_group_name_H-M   'P 1'
#
loop_
_entity.id
_entity.type
_entity.pdbx_description
1 polymer ?
#
loop_
_entity_poly.entity_id
_entity_poly.type
_entity_poly.pdbx_seq_one_letter_code
_entity_poly.pdbx_strand_id
1 'polypeptide(L)'
;MMKFNSVVWRMLLRDWFLAIRRLGTAQVAVVIALASLALGCKTKSGAAPVSLFPESGEVAGWARSGEVRTFDAKSLWEYIDGDAERYIQAGVSKTLTSDYRYQDKVDGVADIYQMSAPVGAQKIFSTESATDSQPVQVGDEARLYKSSLVFRKGSYFVRLTAYEESSAVSKGLVELARGIESKLGRGGA
;
A
#
# COMPACT_ATOMS: atom_id res chain seq x y z
N MET A 1 40.86 13.67 6.17
CA MET A 1 40.44 15.08 6.08
C MET A 1 41.13 15.70 4.86
N MET A 2 40.53 15.52 3.64
CA MET A 2 41.08 16.01 2.39
C MET A 2 40.55 17.41 2.11
N LYS A 3 41.45 18.39 2.06
CA LYS A 3 41.14 19.78 1.65
C LYS A 3 40.94 19.82 0.14
N PHE A 4 39.69 20.01 -0.30
CA PHE A 4 39.33 20.24 -1.69
C PHE A 4 39.85 21.62 -2.14
N ASN A 5 40.67 21.63 -3.17
CA ASN A 5 41.41 22.80 -3.62
C ASN A 5 40.52 23.68 -4.52
N SER A 6 40.08 24.82 -3.99
CA SER A 6 39.15 25.79 -4.61
C SER A 6 39.74 26.51 -5.84
N VAL A 7 41.02 26.32 -6.15
CA VAL A 7 41.73 26.97 -7.25
C VAL A 7 41.41 26.34 -8.60
N VAL A 8 41.18 25.03 -8.66
CA VAL A 8 40.94 24.30 -9.90
C VAL A 8 39.57 24.66 -10.51
N TRP A 9 38.55 24.89 -9.70
CA TRP A 9 37.21 25.28 -10.17
C TRP A 9 37.15 26.69 -10.77
N ARG A 10 37.99 27.61 -10.31
CA ARG A 10 38.05 28.97 -10.85
C ARG A 10 38.72 29.04 -12.22
N MET A 11 39.64 28.14 -12.54
CA MET A 11 40.27 28.08 -13.88
C MET A 11 39.32 27.48 -14.92
N LEU A 12 38.59 26.43 -14.59
CA LEU A 12 37.63 25.77 -15.52
C LEU A 12 36.46 26.68 -15.91
N LEU A 13 35.97 27.51 -15.01
CA LEU A 13 34.89 28.45 -15.30
C LEU A 13 35.32 29.61 -16.20
N ARG A 14 36.58 30.04 -16.09
CA ARG A 14 37.12 31.16 -16.92
C ARG A 14 37.27 30.75 -18.39
N ASP A 15 37.72 29.55 -18.64
CA ASP A 15 37.91 29.04 -20.00
C ASP A 15 36.60 28.73 -20.68
N TRP A 16 35.57 28.34 -19.91
CA TRP A 16 34.22 28.10 -20.42
C TRP A 16 33.52 29.39 -20.87
N PHE A 17 33.66 30.47 -20.09
CA PHE A 17 33.12 31.80 -20.48
C PHE A 17 33.81 32.40 -21.72
N LEU A 18 35.10 32.13 -21.97
CA LEU A 18 35.80 32.59 -23.15
C LEU A 18 35.43 31.79 -24.41
N ALA A 19 35.04 30.53 -24.26
CA ALA A 19 34.57 29.68 -25.36
C ALA A 19 33.19 30.14 -25.89
N ILE A 20 32.27 30.56 -24.99
CA ILE A 20 30.93 31.03 -25.36
C ILE A 20 30.97 32.37 -26.13
N ARG A 21 31.95 33.22 -25.88
CA ARG A 21 32.12 34.54 -26.58
C ARG A 21 32.55 34.42 -28.05
N ARG A 22 33.01 33.23 -28.49
CA ARG A 22 33.45 32.99 -29.87
C ARG A 22 32.37 32.33 -30.75
N LEU A 23 31.25 31.93 -30.19
CA LEU A 23 30.14 31.38 -30.93
C LEU A 23 29.25 32.52 -31.42
N GLY A 24 29.12 32.66 -32.75
CA GLY A 24 28.23 33.66 -33.37
C GLY A 24 26.77 33.44 -32.91
N THR A 25 26.00 34.51 -32.93
CA THR A 25 24.58 34.55 -32.46
C THR A 25 23.67 33.47 -33.07
N ALA A 26 24.00 32.99 -34.26
CA ALA A 26 23.26 31.91 -34.95
C ALA A 26 23.50 30.52 -34.33
N GLN A 27 24.69 30.26 -33.75
CA GLN A 27 25.02 28.96 -33.13
C GLN A 27 24.44 28.83 -31.71
N VAL A 28 24.31 29.93 -30.99
CA VAL A 28 23.67 29.94 -29.63
C VAL A 28 22.18 29.62 -29.75
N ALA A 29 21.49 30.10 -30.79
CA ALA A 29 20.09 29.79 -31.01
C ALA A 29 19.82 28.30 -31.29
N VAL A 30 20.75 27.61 -32.00
CA VAL A 30 20.60 26.17 -32.28
C VAL A 30 20.80 25.31 -31.01
N VAL A 31 21.77 25.69 -30.15
CA VAL A 31 22.01 24.95 -28.90
C VAL A 31 20.80 25.10 -27.93
N ILE A 32 20.16 26.27 -27.86
CA ILE A 32 18.98 26.49 -27.03
C ILE A 32 17.75 25.73 -27.61
N ALA A 33 17.64 25.66 -28.94
CA ALA A 33 16.55 24.92 -29.60
C ALA A 33 16.66 23.39 -29.38
N LEU A 34 17.89 22.85 -29.39
CA LEU A 34 18.12 21.42 -29.10
C LEU A 34 17.95 21.06 -27.63
N ALA A 35 18.25 21.95 -26.69
CA ALA A 35 17.98 21.77 -25.27
C ALA A 35 16.47 21.75 -24.95
N SER A 36 15.65 22.48 -25.73
CA SER A 36 14.20 22.52 -25.55
C SER A 36 13.48 21.24 -26.02
N LEU A 37 14.07 20.48 -26.96
CA LEU A 37 13.51 19.19 -27.39
C LEU A 37 13.78 18.04 -26.41
N ALA A 38 14.75 18.16 -25.52
CA ALA A 38 15.08 17.12 -24.55
C ALA A 38 14.20 17.15 -23.28
N LEU A 39 13.44 18.22 -23.02
CA LEU A 39 12.53 18.33 -21.87
C LEU A 39 11.11 17.82 -22.14
N GLY A 40 10.87 17.25 -23.31
CA GLY A 40 9.56 16.70 -23.71
C GLY A 40 9.31 15.25 -23.32
N CYS A 41 10.07 14.63 -22.41
CA CYS A 41 9.65 13.40 -21.77
C CYS A 41 8.46 13.68 -20.83
N LYS A 42 7.24 13.68 -21.40
CA LYS A 42 6.03 13.39 -20.65
C LYS A 42 6.24 12.01 -20.04
N THR A 43 6.73 11.94 -18.80
CA THR A 43 6.51 10.77 -17.97
C THR A 43 5.00 10.59 -17.93
N LYS A 44 4.48 9.55 -18.62
CA LYS A 44 3.16 9.04 -18.32
C LYS A 44 3.20 8.77 -16.80
N SER A 45 2.57 9.65 -16.05
CA SER A 45 2.18 9.35 -14.68
C SER A 45 1.19 8.20 -14.80
N GLY A 46 1.72 6.97 -14.79
CA GLY A 46 0.89 5.81 -14.55
C GLY A 46 0.27 6.09 -13.19
N ALA A 47 -1.06 6.14 -13.12
CA ALA A 47 -1.74 6.20 -11.84
C ALA A 47 -1.12 5.12 -10.97
N ALA A 48 -0.59 5.50 -9.80
CA ALA A 48 -0.06 4.53 -8.86
C ALA A 48 -1.13 3.46 -8.64
N PRO A 49 -0.78 2.17 -8.62
CA PRO A 49 -1.74 1.11 -8.40
C PRO A 49 -2.54 1.47 -7.15
N VAL A 50 -3.88 1.47 -7.27
CA VAL A 50 -4.76 1.82 -6.15
C VAL A 50 -4.48 0.83 -5.02
N SER A 51 -3.88 1.31 -3.94
CA SER A 51 -3.65 0.50 -2.75
C SER A 51 -4.99 0.12 -2.14
N LEU A 52 -5.21 -1.17 -1.87
CA LEU A 52 -6.39 -1.65 -1.15
C LEU A 52 -6.34 -1.32 0.35
N PHE A 53 -5.18 -0.92 0.83
CA PHE A 53 -4.98 -0.50 2.21
C PHE A 53 -5.07 1.03 2.34
N PRO A 54 -5.75 1.54 3.37
CA PRO A 54 -5.67 2.96 3.73
C PRO A 54 -4.24 3.41 4.03
N GLU A 55 -3.89 4.59 3.52
CA GLU A 55 -2.63 5.25 3.88
C GLU A 55 -2.74 5.90 5.27
N SER A 56 -1.58 6.22 5.85
CA SER A 56 -1.53 6.93 7.13
C SER A 56 -2.32 8.24 7.06
N GLY A 57 -3.26 8.42 8.01
CA GLY A 57 -4.14 9.59 8.07
C GLY A 57 -5.44 9.48 7.27
N GLU A 58 -5.64 8.45 6.43
CA GLU A 58 -6.92 8.22 5.74
C GLU A 58 -8.00 7.66 6.69
N VAL A 59 -7.59 6.96 7.74
CA VAL A 59 -8.49 6.45 8.79
C VAL A 59 -8.03 6.98 10.14
N ALA A 60 -8.95 7.61 10.87
CA ALA A 60 -8.62 8.25 12.13
C ALA A 60 -8.00 7.27 13.14
N GLY A 61 -6.86 7.67 13.70
CA GLY A 61 -6.12 6.90 14.69
C GLY A 61 -5.26 5.77 14.12
N TRP A 62 -5.37 5.41 12.85
CA TRP A 62 -4.56 4.39 12.22
C TRP A 62 -3.46 4.98 11.34
N ALA A 63 -2.26 4.49 11.52
CA ALA A 63 -1.11 4.76 10.66
C ALA A 63 -0.57 3.43 10.14
N ARG A 64 -0.27 3.34 8.84
CA ARG A 64 0.42 2.20 8.27
C ARG A 64 1.87 2.23 8.73
N SER A 65 2.37 1.14 9.32
CA SER A 65 3.72 1.05 9.92
C SER A 65 4.68 0.18 9.11
N GLY A 66 4.20 -0.47 8.05
CA GLY A 66 5.00 -1.34 7.19
C GLY A 66 4.63 -1.24 5.72
N GLU A 67 5.45 -1.84 4.87
CA GLU A 67 5.15 -2.01 3.45
C GLU A 67 4.09 -3.09 3.22
N VAL A 68 3.38 -3.01 2.11
CA VAL A 68 2.45 -4.06 1.70
C VAL A 68 3.24 -5.25 1.19
N ARG A 69 3.07 -6.40 1.85
CA ARG A 69 3.61 -7.69 1.42
C ARG A 69 2.54 -8.43 0.63
N THR A 70 2.95 -9.19 -0.37
CA THR A 70 2.05 -9.92 -1.25
C THR A 70 2.50 -11.36 -1.37
N PHE A 71 1.53 -12.28 -1.25
CA PHE A 71 1.73 -13.72 -1.39
C PHE A 71 0.73 -14.27 -2.41
N ASP A 72 1.15 -15.15 -3.27
CA ASP A 72 0.27 -15.97 -4.10
C ASP A 72 -0.09 -17.29 -3.37
N ALA A 73 -0.92 -18.12 -4.00
CA ALA A 73 -1.32 -19.40 -3.40
C ALA A 73 -0.13 -20.35 -3.13
N LYS A 74 0.98 -20.21 -3.86
CA LYS A 74 2.15 -21.09 -3.71
C LYS A 74 3.08 -20.67 -2.57
N SER A 75 3.12 -19.35 -2.29
CA SER A 75 3.96 -18.76 -1.24
C SER A 75 3.19 -18.43 0.05
N LEU A 76 1.88 -18.66 0.08
CA LEU A 76 1.04 -18.31 1.24
C LEU A 76 1.47 -19.01 2.54
N TRP A 77 2.00 -20.22 2.44
CA TRP A 77 2.52 -20.98 3.58
C TRP A 77 3.73 -20.29 4.28
N GLU A 78 4.47 -19.43 3.57
CA GLU A 78 5.56 -18.64 4.15
C GLU A 78 5.03 -17.57 5.12
N TYR A 79 3.76 -17.21 4.99
CA TYR A 79 3.11 -16.19 5.80
C TYR A 79 2.24 -16.77 6.93
N ILE A 80 1.34 -17.71 6.63
CA ILE A 80 0.36 -18.22 7.60
C ILE A 80 0.54 -19.71 7.93
N ASP A 81 1.71 -20.28 7.63
CA ASP A 81 2.11 -21.65 7.96
C ASP A 81 0.92 -22.66 7.92
N GLY A 82 0.67 -23.46 8.93
CA GLY A 82 -0.31 -24.55 8.93
C GLY A 82 -1.76 -24.20 8.52
N ASP A 83 -2.12 -22.92 8.45
CA ASP A 83 -3.47 -22.48 8.07
C ASP A 83 -3.63 -22.18 6.56
N ALA A 84 -2.54 -22.15 5.80
CA ALA A 84 -2.55 -21.80 4.37
C ALA A 84 -3.45 -22.73 3.55
N GLU A 85 -3.47 -24.02 3.86
CA GLU A 85 -4.19 -25.05 3.10
C GLU A 85 -5.68 -24.74 2.99
N ARG A 86 -6.35 -24.27 4.05
CA ARG A 86 -7.78 -23.95 3.98
C ARG A 86 -8.09 -22.79 3.02
N TYR A 87 -7.19 -21.79 2.93
CA TYR A 87 -7.34 -20.68 1.98
C TYR A 87 -7.07 -21.13 0.55
N ILE A 88 -6.08 -22.00 0.33
CA ILE A 88 -5.77 -22.58 -0.98
C ILE A 88 -6.98 -23.40 -1.47
N GLN A 89 -7.56 -24.26 -0.61
CA GLN A 89 -8.75 -25.05 -0.94
C GLN A 89 -10.01 -24.18 -1.14
N ALA A 90 -10.05 -22.98 -0.60
CA ALA A 90 -11.11 -22.00 -0.85
C ALA A 90 -10.86 -21.18 -2.13
N GLY A 91 -9.72 -21.39 -2.81
CA GLY A 91 -9.40 -20.73 -4.06
C GLY A 91 -8.77 -19.35 -3.90
N VAL A 92 -7.94 -19.14 -2.88
CA VAL A 92 -7.17 -17.90 -2.77
C VAL A 92 -6.25 -17.73 -3.98
N SER A 93 -6.28 -16.56 -4.57
CA SER A 93 -5.41 -16.20 -5.70
C SER A 93 -4.27 -15.29 -5.28
N LYS A 94 -4.53 -14.42 -4.30
CA LYS A 94 -3.58 -13.45 -3.77
C LYS A 94 -3.92 -13.10 -2.33
N THR A 95 -2.89 -12.94 -1.51
CA THR A 95 -2.99 -12.39 -0.16
C THR A 95 -2.13 -11.15 -0.09
N LEU A 96 -2.69 -10.07 0.44
CA LEU A 96 -1.96 -8.85 0.76
C LEU A 96 -2.03 -8.65 2.26
N THR A 97 -0.92 -8.23 2.86
CA THR A 97 -0.85 -7.91 4.29
C THR A 97 -0.12 -6.59 4.51
N SER A 98 -0.53 -5.84 5.50
CA SER A 98 0.11 -4.59 5.91
C SER A 98 0.00 -4.39 7.41
N ASP A 99 1.10 -3.95 7.99
CA ASP A 99 1.18 -3.65 9.41
C ASP A 99 0.65 -2.23 9.68
N TYR A 100 -0.05 -2.08 10.80
CA TYR A 100 -0.67 -0.83 11.23
C TYR A 100 -0.35 -0.53 12.69
N ARG A 101 -0.45 0.74 13.06
CA ARG A 101 -0.39 1.19 14.45
C ARG A 101 -1.56 2.09 14.77
N TYR A 102 -2.26 1.79 15.86
CA TYR A 102 -3.39 2.57 16.34
C TYR A 102 -2.95 3.54 17.44
N GLN A 103 -3.18 4.85 17.22
CA GLN A 103 -2.84 5.95 18.15
C GLN A 103 -1.38 5.91 18.65
N ASP A 104 -0.44 5.47 17.78
CA ASP A 104 0.99 5.30 18.06
C ASP A 104 1.31 4.33 19.23
N LYS A 105 0.37 3.49 19.63
CA LYS A 105 0.48 2.62 20.81
C LYS A 105 0.24 1.14 20.52
N VAL A 106 -0.82 0.82 19.77
CA VAL A 106 -1.24 -0.56 19.57
C VAL A 106 -0.89 -1.01 18.18
N ASP A 107 -0.02 -2.02 18.08
CA ASP A 107 0.30 -2.64 16.80
C ASP A 107 -0.84 -3.57 16.34
N GLY A 108 -0.99 -3.69 15.04
CA GLY A 108 -1.97 -4.56 14.43
C GLY A 108 -1.61 -4.89 12.99
N VAL A 109 -2.35 -5.79 12.40
CA VAL A 109 -2.17 -6.26 11.03
C VAL A 109 -3.51 -6.31 10.31
N ALA A 110 -3.48 -5.98 9.02
CA ALA A 110 -4.61 -6.11 8.11
C ALA A 110 -4.24 -7.07 6.99
N ASP A 111 -5.04 -8.12 6.82
CA ASP A 111 -4.88 -9.13 5.77
C ASP A 111 -6.07 -9.09 4.82
N ILE A 112 -5.80 -9.06 3.53
CA ILE A 112 -6.78 -9.10 2.46
C ILE A 112 -6.51 -10.34 1.61
N TYR A 113 -7.42 -11.31 1.67
CA TYR A 113 -7.39 -12.53 0.86
C TYR A 113 -8.31 -12.37 -0.33
N GLN A 114 -7.75 -12.28 -1.51
CA GLN A 114 -8.49 -12.26 -2.77
C GLN A 114 -8.73 -13.68 -3.23
N MET A 115 -9.99 -14.09 -3.27
CA MET A 115 -10.41 -15.39 -3.77
C MET A 115 -10.70 -15.33 -5.26
N SER A 116 -10.62 -16.48 -5.95
CA SER A 116 -10.98 -16.59 -7.37
C SER A 116 -12.49 -16.39 -7.63
N ALA A 117 -13.31 -16.57 -6.60
CA ALA A 117 -14.75 -16.37 -6.66
C ALA A 117 -15.33 -15.99 -5.29
N PRO A 118 -16.51 -15.32 -5.24
CA PRO A 118 -17.17 -14.95 -3.98
C PRO A 118 -17.48 -16.13 -3.04
N VAL A 119 -17.73 -17.31 -3.59
CA VAL A 119 -17.98 -18.53 -2.80
C VAL A 119 -16.76 -18.92 -1.94
N GLY A 120 -15.54 -18.62 -2.40
CA GLY A 120 -14.31 -18.84 -1.62
C GLY A 120 -14.26 -17.96 -0.37
N ALA A 121 -14.56 -16.66 -0.52
CA ALA A 121 -14.63 -15.74 0.61
C ALA A 121 -15.74 -16.14 1.60
N GLN A 122 -16.89 -16.56 1.10
CA GLN A 122 -17.99 -17.09 1.92
C GLN A 122 -17.56 -18.35 2.69
N LYS A 123 -16.84 -19.27 2.03
CA LYS A 123 -16.36 -20.50 2.66
C LYS A 123 -15.43 -20.19 3.84
N ILE A 124 -14.45 -19.30 3.65
CA ILE A 124 -13.54 -18.88 4.74
C ILE A 124 -14.32 -18.18 5.85
N PHE A 125 -15.17 -17.21 5.54
CA PHE A 125 -15.98 -16.50 6.55
C PHE A 125 -16.84 -17.45 7.38
N SER A 126 -17.38 -18.50 6.78
CA SER A 126 -18.21 -19.50 7.49
C SER A 126 -17.42 -20.34 8.49
N THR A 127 -16.10 -20.44 8.35
CA THR A 127 -15.24 -21.14 9.32
C THR A 127 -14.88 -20.29 10.53
N GLU A 128 -15.13 -18.98 10.47
CA GLU A 128 -14.92 -18.11 11.63
C GLU A 128 -15.98 -18.33 12.68
N SER A 129 -15.57 -18.47 13.95
CA SER A 129 -16.49 -18.68 15.06
C SER A 129 -17.46 -17.50 15.20
N ALA A 130 -18.73 -17.78 15.44
CA ALA A 130 -19.68 -16.76 15.84
C ALA A 130 -19.65 -16.47 17.36
N THR A 131 -18.98 -17.33 18.14
CA THR A 131 -18.86 -17.17 19.59
C THR A 131 -18.03 -15.93 19.92
N ASP A 132 -18.45 -15.18 20.92
CA ASP A 132 -17.79 -13.94 21.39
C ASP A 132 -17.61 -12.87 20.32
N SER A 133 -18.41 -12.91 19.25
CA SER A 133 -18.43 -11.91 18.20
C SER A 133 -19.73 -11.11 18.19
N GLN A 134 -19.65 -9.90 17.61
CA GLN A 134 -20.80 -9.02 17.35
C GLN A 134 -20.88 -8.76 15.85
N PRO A 135 -22.08 -8.82 15.24
CA PRO A 135 -22.27 -8.42 13.86
C PRO A 135 -22.05 -6.90 13.73
N VAL A 136 -21.36 -6.48 12.67
CA VAL A 136 -21.16 -5.06 12.35
C VAL A 136 -21.44 -4.82 10.87
N GLN A 137 -21.83 -3.58 10.52
CA GLN A 137 -22.16 -3.20 9.15
C GLN A 137 -20.91 -2.82 8.38
N VAL A 138 -20.24 -3.83 7.82
CA VAL A 138 -19.07 -3.71 6.95
C VAL A 138 -19.11 -4.84 5.92
N GLY A 139 -18.88 -4.53 4.65
CA GLY A 139 -18.92 -5.52 3.58
C GLY A 139 -20.29 -6.18 3.41
N ASP A 140 -20.29 -7.42 2.94
CA ASP A 140 -21.48 -8.24 2.82
C ASP A 140 -21.86 -8.88 4.17
N GLU A 141 -20.85 -9.27 4.95
CA GLU A 141 -20.98 -9.80 6.32
C GLU A 141 -19.69 -9.49 7.09
N ALA A 142 -19.84 -9.18 8.39
CA ALA A 142 -18.72 -8.94 9.28
C ALA A 142 -18.97 -9.39 10.71
N ARG A 143 -17.90 -9.75 11.42
CA ARG A 143 -17.88 -10.10 12.84
C ARG A 143 -16.76 -9.33 13.54
N LEU A 144 -17.13 -8.60 14.59
CA LEU A 144 -16.21 -7.90 15.47
C LEU A 144 -16.02 -8.73 16.74
N TYR A 145 -14.78 -9.02 17.07
CA TYR A 145 -14.31 -9.62 18.31
C TYR A 145 -13.65 -8.54 19.18
N LYS A 146 -13.12 -8.90 20.33
CA LYS A 146 -12.47 -7.95 21.25
C LYS A 146 -11.29 -7.20 20.61
N SER A 147 -10.38 -7.96 19.94
CA SER A 147 -9.17 -7.41 19.33
C SER A 147 -9.04 -7.74 17.83
N SER A 148 -10.09 -8.24 17.19
CA SER A 148 -10.06 -8.53 15.76
C SER A 148 -11.42 -8.28 15.11
N LEU A 149 -11.38 -8.11 13.78
CA LEU A 149 -12.56 -7.98 12.95
C LEU A 149 -12.34 -8.78 11.67
N VAL A 150 -13.32 -9.57 11.28
CA VAL A 150 -13.33 -10.23 9.98
C VAL A 150 -14.54 -9.78 9.17
N PHE A 151 -14.35 -9.61 7.86
CA PHE A 151 -15.44 -9.36 6.96
C PHE A 151 -15.19 -9.95 5.57
N ARG A 152 -16.26 -10.13 4.82
CA ARG A 152 -16.19 -10.44 3.39
C ARG A 152 -16.88 -9.38 2.55
N LYS A 153 -16.37 -9.17 1.33
CA LYS A 153 -16.99 -8.33 0.30
C LYS A 153 -16.71 -8.92 -1.07
N GLY A 154 -17.74 -9.40 -1.74
CA GLY A 154 -17.56 -10.13 -3.02
C GLY A 154 -16.57 -11.27 -2.88
N SER A 155 -15.49 -11.24 -3.66
CA SER A 155 -14.40 -12.25 -3.63
C SER A 155 -13.33 -11.99 -2.56
N TYR A 156 -13.49 -10.99 -1.73
CA TYR A 156 -12.50 -10.67 -0.70
C TYR A 156 -12.94 -11.17 0.67
N PHE A 157 -12.03 -11.83 1.37
CA PHE A 157 -12.08 -12.04 2.81
C PHE A 157 -11.01 -11.18 3.45
N VAL A 158 -11.35 -10.45 4.50
CA VAL A 158 -10.45 -9.53 5.20
C VAL A 158 -10.44 -9.87 6.68
N ARG A 159 -9.23 -9.89 7.26
CA ARG A 159 -9.00 -10.05 8.69
C ARG A 159 -8.18 -8.87 9.19
N LEU A 160 -8.64 -8.27 10.26
CA LEU A 160 -7.93 -7.24 11.02
C LEU A 160 -7.65 -7.79 12.41
N THR A 161 -6.42 -7.66 12.88
CA THR A 161 -6.02 -8.08 14.21
C THR A 161 -5.23 -6.96 14.88
N ALA A 162 -5.62 -6.57 16.08
CA ALA A 162 -4.85 -5.72 16.97
C ALA A 162 -4.26 -6.56 18.09
N TYR A 163 -3.08 -6.22 18.57
CA TYR A 163 -2.38 -7.03 19.59
C TYR A 163 -2.72 -6.64 21.02
N GLU A 164 -3.64 -5.69 21.19
CA GLU A 164 -4.18 -5.31 22.49
C GLU A 164 -5.72 -5.18 22.42
N GLU A 165 -6.38 -5.36 23.56
CA GLU A 165 -7.84 -5.26 23.68
C GLU A 165 -8.24 -3.97 24.39
N SER A 166 -9.16 -3.21 23.79
CA SER A 166 -9.88 -2.11 24.45
C SER A 166 -11.10 -1.73 23.61
N SER A 167 -12.04 -1.02 24.23
CA SER A 167 -13.20 -0.50 23.50
C SER A 167 -12.80 0.53 22.43
N ALA A 168 -11.69 1.25 22.61
CA ALA A 168 -11.16 2.17 21.61
C ALA A 168 -10.58 1.42 20.41
N VAL A 169 -9.84 0.32 20.66
CA VAL A 169 -9.31 -0.56 19.61
C VAL A 169 -10.44 -1.19 18.81
N SER A 170 -11.47 -1.74 19.48
CA SER A 170 -12.62 -2.35 18.78
C SER A 170 -13.31 -1.35 17.86
N LYS A 171 -13.53 -0.10 18.31
CA LYS A 171 -14.07 0.97 17.45
C LYS A 171 -13.12 1.30 16.30
N GLY A 172 -11.83 1.42 16.58
CA GLY A 172 -10.81 1.68 15.57
C GLY A 172 -10.77 0.60 14.49
N LEU A 173 -10.90 -0.69 14.85
CA LEU A 173 -10.98 -1.79 13.89
C LEU A 173 -12.17 -1.65 12.93
N VAL A 174 -13.32 -1.21 13.41
CA VAL A 174 -14.48 -0.96 12.54
C VAL A 174 -14.20 0.16 11.54
N GLU A 175 -13.55 1.25 11.99
CA GLU A 175 -13.20 2.35 11.07
C GLU A 175 -12.14 1.91 10.03
N LEU A 176 -11.14 1.13 10.43
CA LEU A 176 -10.13 0.59 9.50
C LEU A 176 -10.80 -0.35 8.48
N ALA A 177 -11.72 -1.21 8.93
CA ALA A 177 -12.47 -2.11 8.07
C ALA A 177 -13.29 -1.34 7.01
N ARG A 178 -13.97 -0.26 7.40
CA ARG A 178 -14.71 0.62 6.46
C ARG A 178 -13.77 1.32 5.46
N GLY A 179 -12.60 1.74 5.92
CA GLY A 179 -11.56 2.30 5.05
C GLY A 179 -11.12 1.33 3.96
N ILE A 180 -10.84 0.07 4.35
CA ILE A 180 -10.50 -1.01 3.40
C ILE A 180 -11.70 -1.33 2.50
N GLU A 181 -12.89 -1.49 3.06
CA GLU A 181 -14.11 -1.76 2.30
C GLU A 181 -14.32 -0.76 1.17
N SER A 182 -14.13 0.53 1.45
CA SER A 182 -14.29 1.60 0.46
C SER A 182 -13.31 1.46 -0.72
N LYS A 183 -12.11 0.94 -0.47
CA LYS A 183 -11.08 0.72 -1.49
C LYS A 183 -11.35 -0.56 -2.30
N LEU A 184 -11.86 -1.61 -1.68
CA LEU A 184 -12.28 -2.84 -2.38
C LEU A 184 -13.39 -2.55 -3.40
N GLY A 185 -14.32 -1.63 -3.11
CA GLY A 185 -15.37 -1.23 -4.03
C GLY A 185 -14.89 -0.45 -5.25
N ARG A 186 -13.71 0.17 -5.20
CA ARG A 186 -13.13 0.95 -6.31
C ARG A 186 -12.23 0.12 -7.23
N GLY A 187 -11.71 -1.01 -6.76
CA GLY A 187 -10.79 -1.88 -7.50
C GLY A 187 -11.46 -2.96 -8.32
N GLY A 188 -12.79 -3.05 -8.32
CA GLY A 188 -13.58 -4.08 -8.98
C GLY A 188 -14.40 -3.59 -10.18
N ALA A 189 -14.05 -2.43 -10.77
CA ALA A 189 -14.67 -1.90 -11.98
C ALA A 189 -13.73 -2.00 -13.18
#